data_1ec7abb4ed88e8e66bdee89bd7d7fd57
#
_entry.id   1ec7abb4ed88e8e66bdee89bd7d7fd57
#
_cell.length_a   1.000
_cell.length_b   1.000
_cell.length_c   1.000
_cell.angle_alpha   90.00
_cell.angle_beta   90.00
_cell.angle_gamma   90.00
#
_symmetry.space_group_name_H-M   'P 1'
#
loop_
_entity.id
_entity.type
_entity.pdbx_description
1 polymer ?
#
loop_
_entity_poly.entity_id
_entity_poly.type
_entity_poly.pdbx_seq_one_letter_code
_entity_poly.pdbx_strand_id
1 'polypeptide(L)'
;MTKNIEYVPEQQDLVWIDFQPSKGNELRGRHPAVVLSASGYTRMTGLVAVSPVTHGINNRLKEMFVPVITNFGIDGYVNPLQFHTFSVVSRNVEYAGGILDDSAFAMVMKTHQQLLNIY
;
A
#
# COMPACT_ATOMS: atom_id res chain seq x y z
N MET A 1 -8.28 8.86 -24.32
CA MET A 1 -8.32 7.43 -24.34
C MET A 1 -7.78 6.83 -23.05
N THR A 2 -8.45 5.89 -22.52
CA THR A 2 -8.07 5.29 -21.27
C THR A 2 -7.22 4.07 -21.53
N LYS A 3 -6.11 3.97 -20.82
CA LYS A 3 -5.32 2.76 -20.86
C LYS A 3 -6.03 1.66 -20.11
N ASN A 4 -5.94 0.45 -20.62
CA ASN A 4 -6.40 -0.70 -19.87
C ASN A 4 -5.48 -0.95 -18.70
N ILE A 5 -6.06 -1.23 -17.57
CA ILE A 5 -5.30 -1.62 -16.39
C ILE A 5 -5.18 -3.13 -16.44
N GLU A 6 -3.95 -3.62 -16.64
CA GLU A 6 -3.72 -5.06 -16.73
C GLU A 6 -3.85 -5.73 -15.38
N TYR A 7 -3.35 -5.05 -14.34
CA TYR A 7 -3.47 -5.55 -12.99
C TYR A 7 -4.45 -4.65 -12.24
N VAL A 8 -5.48 -5.25 -11.70
CA VAL A 8 -6.44 -4.53 -10.86
C VAL A 8 -6.15 -4.91 -9.41
N PRO A 9 -5.61 -4.01 -8.61
CA PRO A 9 -5.29 -4.33 -7.22
C PRO A 9 -6.53 -4.74 -6.43
N GLU A 10 -6.36 -5.76 -5.61
CA GLU A 10 -7.40 -6.20 -4.70
C GLU A 10 -7.02 -5.85 -3.28
N GLN A 11 -8.01 -5.64 -2.45
CA GLN A 11 -7.79 -5.33 -1.05
C GLN A 11 -6.88 -6.38 -0.42
N GLN A 12 -5.89 -5.92 0.36
CA GLN A 12 -4.93 -6.78 1.04
C GLN A 12 -3.71 -7.17 0.19
N ASP A 13 -3.74 -6.92 -1.13
CA ASP A 13 -2.58 -7.20 -1.97
C ASP A 13 -1.38 -6.39 -1.48
N LEU A 14 -0.19 -7.00 -1.55
CA LEU A 14 1.06 -6.27 -1.43
C LEU A 14 1.53 -5.91 -2.83
N VAL A 15 1.94 -4.66 -3.00
CA VAL A 15 2.29 -4.12 -4.32
C VAL A 15 3.57 -3.30 -4.23
N TRP A 16 4.24 -3.14 -5.37
CA TRP A 16 5.29 -2.15 -5.55
C TRP A 16 4.69 -0.94 -6.24
N ILE A 17 5.08 0.24 -5.81
CA ILE A 17 4.47 1.47 -6.31
C ILE A 17 5.47 2.61 -6.26
N ASP A 18 5.39 3.49 -7.24
CA ASP A 18 6.19 4.72 -7.28
C ASP A 18 5.49 5.78 -6.44
N PHE A 19 5.95 5.95 -5.21
CA PHE A 19 5.35 6.93 -4.30
C PHE A 19 5.65 8.35 -4.74
N GLN A 20 6.83 8.57 -5.31
CA GLN A 20 7.21 9.90 -5.77
C GLN A 20 7.55 9.85 -7.25
N PRO A 21 7.03 10.79 -8.02
CA PRO A 21 7.39 10.87 -9.42
C PRO A 21 8.89 11.11 -9.56
N SER A 22 9.45 10.58 -10.62
CA SER A 22 10.85 10.66 -10.88
C SER A 22 11.34 12.08 -11.03
N LYS A 23 12.41 12.42 -10.36
CA LYS A 23 13.08 13.70 -10.53
C LYS A 23 14.57 13.51 -10.28
N GLY A 24 15.18 12.71 -11.08
CA GLY A 24 16.59 12.49 -10.94
C GLY A 24 16.92 11.26 -10.13
N ASN A 25 16.69 11.20 -8.88
CA ASN A 25 17.08 10.07 -8.03
C ASN A 25 15.95 9.14 -7.73
N GLU A 26 15.27 8.78 -8.73
CA GLU A 26 13.97 8.19 -8.61
C GLU A 26 13.93 6.77 -8.16
N LEU A 27 15.03 6.09 -8.10
CA LEU A 27 15.04 4.72 -7.61
C LEU A 27 14.48 4.62 -6.20
N ARG A 28 14.58 5.70 -5.46
CA ARG A 28 14.10 5.72 -4.09
C ARG A 28 12.61 5.92 -3.98
N GLY A 29 11.95 6.22 -5.07
CA GLY A 29 10.52 6.43 -5.05
C GLY A 29 9.72 5.16 -5.04
N ARG A 30 10.33 4.03 -5.38
CA ARG A 30 9.59 2.78 -5.49
C ARG A 30 9.61 2.01 -4.19
N HIS A 31 8.44 1.80 -3.61
CA HIS A 31 8.29 1.21 -2.29
C HIS A 31 7.18 0.17 -2.28
N PRO A 32 7.24 -0.77 -1.36
CA PRO A 32 6.11 -1.67 -1.17
C PRO A 32 5.00 -0.99 -0.39
N ALA A 33 3.80 -1.45 -0.62
CA ALA A 33 2.61 -0.93 0.05
C ALA A 33 1.55 -2.02 0.10
N VAL A 34 0.60 -1.86 1.03
CA VAL A 34 -0.55 -2.75 1.09
C VAL A 34 -1.77 -2.03 0.53
N VAL A 35 -2.55 -2.74 -0.27
CA VAL A 35 -3.76 -2.20 -0.87
C VAL A 35 -4.90 -2.23 0.15
N LEU A 36 -5.52 -1.07 0.33
CA LEU A 36 -6.59 -0.88 1.29
C LEU A 36 -7.97 -0.91 0.65
N SER A 37 -8.05 -0.50 -0.60
CA SER A 37 -9.32 -0.31 -1.29
C SER A 37 -9.76 -1.58 -2.01
N ALA A 38 -11.06 -1.74 -2.14
CA ALA A 38 -11.64 -2.83 -2.90
C ALA A 38 -11.35 -2.65 -4.39
N SER A 39 -11.29 -3.75 -5.12
CA SER A 39 -10.97 -3.72 -6.56
C SER A 39 -11.98 -2.92 -7.37
N GLY A 40 -13.23 -2.87 -6.91
CA GLY A 40 -14.26 -2.08 -7.60
C GLY A 40 -13.95 -0.59 -7.64
N TYR A 41 -13.30 -0.09 -6.60
CA TYR A 41 -12.87 1.31 -6.60
C TYR A 41 -11.87 1.57 -7.72
N THR A 42 -10.91 0.67 -7.89
CA THR A 42 -9.92 0.79 -8.96
C THR A 42 -10.58 0.66 -10.35
N ARG A 43 -11.50 -0.29 -10.49
CA ARG A 43 -12.19 -0.45 -11.78
C ARG A 43 -12.97 0.79 -12.15
N MET A 44 -13.54 1.46 -11.18
CA MET A 44 -14.34 2.65 -11.43
C MET A 44 -13.50 3.89 -11.69
N THR A 45 -12.38 4.03 -10.98
CA THR A 45 -11.65 5.30 -10.97
C THR A 45 -10.24 5.24 -11.53
N GLY A 46 -9.66 4.06 -11.62
CA GLY A 46 -8.24 3.91 -11.93
C GLY A 46 -7.33 4.18 -10.74
N LEU A 47 -7.89 4.46 -9.58
CA LEU A 47 -7.12 4.78 -8.38
C LEU A 47 -7.08 3.58 -7.43
N VAL A 48 -6.09 3.60 -6.55
CA VAL A 48 -5.96 2.60 -5.50
C VAL A 48 -5.55 3.31 -4.21
N ALA A 49 -6.11 2.89 -3.09
CA ALA A 49 -5.72 3.42 -1.79
C ALA A 49 -4.74 2.45 -1.14
N VAL A 50 -3.63 2.98 -0.63
CA VAL A 50 -2.56 2.16 -0.07
C VAL A 50 -1.99 2.78 1.20
N SER A 51 -1.40 1.93 2.05
CA SER A 51 -0.52 2.35 3.13
C SER A 51 0.89 1.82 2.85
N PRO A 52 1.92 2.62 3.10
CA PRO A 52 3.28 2.21 2.76
C PRO A 52 3.84 1.17 3.72
N VAL A 53 4.76 0.36 3.20
CA VAL A 53 5.59 -0.52 4.01
C VAL A 53 6.95 0.13 4.12
N THR A 54 7.47 0.25 5.33
CA THR A 54 8.75 0.92 5.58
C THR A 54 9.66 -0.01 6.36
N HIS A 55 10.96 0.17 6.20
CA HIS A 55 11.94 -0.62 6.95
C HIS A 55 12.31 0.03 8.27
N GLY A 56 12.43 1.32 8.28
CA GLY A 56 12.92 2.01 9.45
C GLY A 56 11.79 2.48 10.33
N ILE A 57 11.74 1.97 11.54
CA ILE A 57 10.85 2.55 12.52
C ILE A 57 11.70 3.10 13.62
N ASN A 58 11.87 4.38 13.58
CA ASN A 58 12.72 5.00 14.57
C ASN A 58 12.02 6.24 15.10
N ASN A 59 10.79 6.07 15.53
CA ASN A 59 10.04 7.17 16.09
C ASN A 59 9.11 6.65 17.18
N ARG A 60 8.51 7.59 17.89
CA ARG A 60 7.68 7.26 19.05
C ARG A 60 6.35 6.59 18.68
N LEU A 61 6.02 6.59 17.41
CA LEU A 61 4.75 6.01 16.95
C LEU A 61 4.92 4.58 16.45
N LYS A 62 6.10 4.00 16.61
CA LYS A 62 6.41 2.70 16.05
C LYS A 62 5.48 1.59 16.52
N GLU A 63 4.87 1.75 17.67
CA GLU A 63 3.96 0.73 18.20
C GLU A 63 2.67 0.66 17.40
N MET A 64 2.37 1.68 16.60
CA MET A 64 1.22 1.67 15.73
C MET A 64 1.50 0.95 14.40
N PHE A 65 2.76 0.67 14.12
CA PHE A 65 3.16 0.07 12.85
C PHE A 65 2.99 -1.44 12.93
N VAL A 66 2.65 -2.05 11.81
CA VAL A 66 2.29 -3.47 11.75
C VAL A 66 3.38 -4.25 11.03
N PRO A 67 4.01 -5.24 11.69
CA PRO A 67 5.09 -6.01 11.06
C PRO A 67 4.63 -6.77 9.83
N VAL A 68 5.50 -6.83 8.83
CA VAL A 68 5.29 -7.58 7.59
C VAL A 68 6.50 -8.46 7.36
N ILE A 69 6.27 -9.76 7.22
CA ILE A 69 7.33 -10.70 6.87
C ILE A 69 6.78 -11.57 5.77
N THR A 70 7.48 -11.59 4.63
CA THR A 70 7.04 -12.38 3.48
C THR A 70 8.20 -13.22 2.97
N ASN A 71 7.88 -14.18 2.10
CA ASN A 71 8.88 -14.98 1.43
C ASN A 71 9.09 -14.53 -0.03
N PHE A 72 8.60 -13.34 -0.38
CA PHE A 72 8.75 -12.83 -1.74
C PHE A 72 9.36 -11.43 -1.77
N GLY A 73 10.15 -11.10 -0.76
CA GLY A 73 11.01 -9.91 -0.81
C GLY A 73 10.46 -8.66 -0.15
N ILE A 74 9.34 -8.75 0.53
CA ILE A 74 8.79 -7.60 1.25
C ILE A 74 8.87 -7.88 2.75
N ASP A 75 9.71 -7.12 3.43
CA ASP A 75 9.84 -7.16 4.88
C ASP A 75 9.80 -5.75 5.41
N GLY A 76 9.31 -5.59 6.61
CA GLY A 76 9.29 -4.28 7.25
C GLY A 76 8.03 -4.10 8.07
N TYR A 77 7.45 -2.91 7.97
CA TYR A 77 6.29 -2.55 8.77
C TYR A 77 5.34 -1.73 7.93
N VAL A 78 4.06 -2.06 7.97
CA VAL A 78 3.05 -1.19 7.41
C VAL A 78 2.89 0.01 8.32
N ASN A 79 2.91 1.20 7.75
CA ASN A 79 2.60 2.42 8.47
C ASN A 79 1.14 2.78 8.22
N PRO A 80 0.22 2.38 9.12
CA PRO A 80 -1.20 2.64 8.88
C PRO A 80 -1.59 4.08 9.16
N LEU A 81 -0.68 4.87 9.71
CA LEU A 81 -0.93 6.28 9.95
C LEU A 81 -0.83 7.10 8.67
N GLN A 82 -0.30 6.51 7.61
CA GLN A 82 -0.25 7.13 6.29
C GLN A 82 -1.05 6.30 5.32
N PHE A 83 -1.87 6.95 4.54
CA PHE A 83 -2.55 6.27 3.44
C PHE A 83 -2.75 7.28 2.32
N HIS A 84 -2.69 6.78 1.10
CA HIS A 84 -2.68 7.63 -0.10
C HIS A 84 -3.52 6.99 -1.17
N THR A 85 -4.06 7.82 -2.05
CA THR A 85 -4.68 7.30 -3.27
C THR A 85 -3.80 7.68 -4.44
N PHE A 86 -3.55 6.72 -5.31
CA PHE A 86 -2.67 6.91 -6.46
C PHE A 86 -3.28 6.30 -7.70
N SER A 87 -2.93 6.84 -8.85
CA SER A 87 -3.27 6.22 -10.13
C SER A 87 -2.46 4.94 -10.30
N VAL A 88 -3.14 3.84 -10.59
CA VAL A 88 -2.47 2.55 -10.81
C VAL A 88 -1.50 2.62 -11.97
N VAL A 89 -1.92 3.26 -13.05
CA VAL A 89 -1.10 3.38 -14.26
C VAL A 89 0.05 4.35 -14.05
N SER A 90 -0.26 5.54 -13.55
CA SER A 90 0.76 6.60 -13.43
C SER A 90 1.84 6.27 -12.41
N ARG A 91 1.50 5.50 -11.40
CA ARG A 91 2.45 5.16 -10.34
C ARG A 91 3.02 3.75 -10.50
N ASN A 92 2.77 3.11 -11.63
CA ASN A 92 3.35 1.81 -11.96
C ASN A 92 3.11 0.77 -10.86
N VAL A 93 1.87 0.64 -10.43
CA VAL A 93 1.52 -0.31 -9.38
C VAL A 93 1.65 -1.72 -9.92
N GLU A 94 2.45 -2.54 -9.24
CA GLU A 94 2.69 -3.93 -9.63
C GLU A 94 2.42 -4.86 -8.46
N TYR A 95 1.80 -5.99 -8.75
CA TYR A 95 1.59 -7.02 -7.74
C TYR A 95 2.93 -7.57 -7.27
N ALA A 96 3.12 -7.65 -5.96
CA ALA A 96 4.42 -8.05 -5.41
C ALA A 96 4.55 -9.55 -5.22
N GLY A 97 3.50 -10.30 -5.47
CA GLY A 97 3.57 -11.77 -5.39
C GLY A 97 2.78 -12.39 -4.25
N GLY A 98 2.11 -11.59 -3.46
CA GLY A 98 1.32 -12.12 -2.36
C GLY A 98 0.55 -11.04 -1.64
N ILE A 99 -0.06 -11.42 -0.53
CA ILE A 99 -0.91 -10.53 0.25
C ILE A 99 -0.32 -10.37 1.66
N LEU A 100 -0.75 -9.32 2.33
CA LEU A 100 -0.48 -9.15 3.75
C LEU A 100 -1.32 -10.19 4.50
N ASP A 101 -0.77 -10.83 5.54
CA ASP A 101 -1.52 -11.85 6.24
C ASP A 101 -2.77 -11.25 6.89
N ASP A 102 -3.74 -12.11 7.16
CA ASP A 102 -5.07 -11.68 7.61
C ASP A 102 -5.02 -10.91 8.92
N SER A 103 -4.22 -11.38 9.88
CA SER A 103 -4.19 -10.72 11.17
C SER A 103 -3.51 -9.36 11.10
N ALA A 104 -2.46 -9.25 10.31
CA ALA A 104 -1.80 -7.96 10.09
C ALA A 104 -2.73 -7.01 9.38
N PHE A 105 -3.44 -7.47 8.36
CA PHE A 105 -4.37 -6.62 7.63
C PHE A 105 -5.50 -6.14 8.53
N ALA A 106 -6.01 -7.02 9.40
CA ALA A 106 -7.05 -6.62 10.35
C ALA A 106 -6.56 -5.51 11.28
N MET A 107 -5.31 -5.57 11.72
CA MET A 107 -4.74 -4.51 12.55
C MET A 107 -4.63 -3.19 11.80
N VAL A 108 -4.20 -3.25 10.54
CA VAL A 108 -4.12 -2.05 9.71
C VAL A 108 -5.50 -1.42 9.56
N MET A 109 -6.50 -2.22 9.23
CA MET A 109 -7.85 -1.71 9.02
C MET A 109 -8.46 -1.17 10.31
N LYS A 110 -8.17 -1.80 11.45
CA LYS A 110 -8.64 -1.30 12.73
C LYS A 110 -8.08 0.09 13.02
N THR A 111 -6.81 0.30 12.74
CA THR A 111 -6.19 1.60 12.92
C THR A 111 -6.86 2.64 12.02
N HIS A 112 -7.14 2.29 10.77
CA HIS A 112 -7.81 3.21 9.86
C HIS A 112 -9.21 3.54 10.34
N GLN A 113 -9.94 2.57 10.87
CA GLN A 113 -11.27 2.83 11.43
C GLN A 113 -11.20 3.83 12.58
N GLN A 114 -10.17 3.71 13.41
CA GLN A 114 -9.97 4.63 14.51
C GLN A 114 -9.61 6.03 14.04
N LEU A 115 -8.69 6.09 13.06
CA LEU A 115 -8.26 7.38 12.50
C LEU A 115 -9.42 8.13 11.86
N LEU A 116 -10.26 7.41 11.16
CA LEU A 116 -11.37 8.01 10.42
C LEU A 116 -12.67 8.04 11.23
N ASN A 117 -12.63 7.51 12.45
CA ASN A 117 -13.79 7.46 13.34
C ASN A 117 -14.98 6.77 12.68
N ILE A 118 -14.71 5.66 12.03
CA ILE A 118 -15.74 4.84 11.38
C ILE A 118 -15.91 3.57 12.19
N TYR A 119 -17.12 3.34 12.71
CA TYR A 119 -17.39 2.19 13.56
C TYR A 119 -18.51 1.33 13.01
#